data_6f93ba542e82b7fc3f669c2961dc89ff
#
_entry.id   6f93ba542e82b7fc3f669c2961dc89ff
#
_cell.length_a   1.000
_cell.length_b   1.000
_cell.length_c   1.000
_cell.angle_alpha   90.00
_cell.angle_beta   90.00
_cell.angle_gamma   90.00
#
_symmetry.space_group_name_H-M   'P 1'
#
loop_
_entity.id
_entity.type
_entity.pdbx_description
1 polymer ?
#
loop_
_entity_poly.entity_id
_entity_poly.type
_entity_poly.pdbx_seq_one_letter_code
_entity_poly.pdbx_strand_id
1 'polypeptide(L)'
;MMDERAAWLTQGKGATPDLRWSFSTEAPLSALDLARETGEILAADVSGGLYLLDRQGQFLHLNRGIKDVQLVHWSDRGKLGAAIYSNNNICCFDRDLNVLWAISFSVECLAISMDSYGDYIAVSLASGKTIIIDSQKRKIASIETIRPLSYLQFQVTEPRLIGAAENGLLCCYDLEGNCLWTEKHWSNCGGIATAGDGHRIYLAGFNYGILMFDHDGETAGTLVFEGTPKVIDCDFSANRIVAATIEQELYWLNQEGKLLWGGVIPDEAIEVACDPFGQWCVCGMKSGLVQCLDWSDAI
;
A
#
# COMPACT_ATOMS: atom_id res chain seq x y z
N MET A 1 -27.37 -19.51 -1.03
CA MET A 1 -26.74 -19.46 0.31
C MET A 1 -25.72 -18.35 0.23
N MET A 2 -25.86 -17.28 1.01
CA MET A 2 -24.80 -16.28 1.13
C MET A 2 -23.57 -16.99 1.72
N ASP A 3 -22.41 -16.75 1.12
CA ASP A 3 -21.15 -17.21 1.68
C ASP A 3 -20.99 -16.58 3.07
N GLU A 4 -20.78 -17.38 4.11
CA GLU A 4 -20.56 -16.88 5.48
C GLU A 4 -19.43 -15.83 5.53
N ARG A 5 -18.49 -15.90 4.58
CA ARG A 5 -17.37 -14.95 4.42
C ARG A 5 -17.80 -13.55 3.97
N ALA A 6 -19.01 -13.43 3.41
CA ALA A 6 -19.56 -12.16 2.93
C ALA A 6 -20.65 -11.57 3.85
N ALA A 7 -21.02 -12.28 4.92
CA ALA A 7 -22.15 -11.88 5.80
C ALA A 7 -21.93 -10.50 6.42
N TRP A 8 -20.70 -10.10 6.69
CA TRP A 8 -20.37 -8.79 7.27
C TRP A 8 -20.65 -7.63 6.31
N LEU A 9 -20.56 -7.83 4.98
CA LEU A 9 -20.78 -6.80 3.98
C LEU A 9 -22.20 -6.21 4.04
N THR A 10 -23.20 -7.06 4.34
CA THR A 10 -24.61 -6.64 4.42
C THR A 10 -24.94 -5.85 5.68
N GLN A 11 -24.04 -5.83 6.66
CA GLN A 11 -24.20 -5.04 7.90
C GLN A 11 -23.64 -3.63 7.75
N GLY A 12 -22.93 -3.35 6.66
CA GLY A 12 -22.39 -2.04 6.35
C GLY A 12 -23.48 -1.01 5.98
N LYS A 13 -23.09 0.25 6.03
CA LYS A 13 -23.92 1.40 5.64
C LYS A 13 -23.52 1.88 4.24
N GLY A 14 -24.48 2.16 3.38
CA GLY A 14 -24.25 2.63 2.01
C GLY A 14 -24.47 1.56 0.96
N ALA A 15 -23.88 1.74 -0.23
CA ALA A 15 -23.98 0.80 -1.35
C ALA A 15 -23.13 -0.44 -1.08
N THR A 16 -23.76 -1.55 -0.70
CA THR A 16 -23.07 -2.81 -0.37
C THR A 16 -22.28 -3.33 -1.57
N PRO A 17 -20.98 -3.64 -1.41
CA PRO A 17 -20.20 -4.25 -2.48
C PRO A 17 -20.54 -5.71 -2.69
N ASP A 18 -20.25 -6.22 -3.88
CA ASP A 18 -20.21 -7.63 -4.15
C ASP A 18 -18.86 -8.22 -3.72
N LEU A 19 -18.87 -9.41 -3.11
CA LEU A 19 -17.66 -10.19 -2.89
C LEU A 19 -17.27 -10.89 -4.19
N ARG A 20 -16.25 -10.36 -4.90
CA ARG A 20 -15.76 -10.96 -6.13
C ARG A 20 -15.10 -12.31 -5.90
N TRP A 21 -14.19 -12.34 -4.96
CA TRP A 21 -13.45 -13.54 -4.55
C TRP A 21 -12.89 -13.40 -3.13
N SER A 22 -12.51 -14.52 -2.59
CA SER A 22 -11.87 -14.63 -1.28
C SER A 22 -10.76 -15.67 -1.36
N PHE A 23 -9.60 -15.33 -0.83
CA PHE A 23 -8.42 -16.19 -0.70
C PHE A 23 -7.98 -16.22 0.76
N SER A 24 -7.37 -17.33 1.20
CA SER A 24 -6.77 -17.40 2.54
C SER A 24 -5.35 -17.90 2.43
N THR A 25 -4.41 -17.20 3.03
CA THR A 25 -3.03 -17.64 3.23
C THR A 25 -2.99 -18.77 4.26
N GLU A 26 -1.90 -19.52 4.35
CA GLU A 26 -1.77 -20.64 5.29
C GLU A 26 -1.54 -20.20 6.74
N ALA A 27 -1.05 -18.96 6.92
CA ALA A 27 -0.78 -18.35 8.22
C ALA A 27 -1.23 -16.87 8.21
N PRO A 28 -1.21 -16.16 9.34
CA PRO A 28 -1.54 -14.73 9.40
C PRO A 28 -0.81 -13.90 8.35
N LEU A 29 -1.55 -12.99 7.69
CA LEU A 29 -1.01 -12.09 6.67
C LEU A 29 0.01 -11.13 7.28
N SER A 30 1.12 -10.92 6.61
CA SER A 30 2.15 -9.93 7.00
C SER A 30 2.21 -8.74 6.04
N ALA A 31 1.92 -8.95 4.75
CA ALA A 31 1.94 -7.90 3.74
C ALA A 31 1.05 -8.25 2.55
N LEU A 32 0.61 -7.21 1.82
CA LEU A 32 -0.17 -7.34 0.60
C LEU A 32 0.12 -6.15 -0.31
N ASP A 33 0.12 -6.36 -1.63
CA ASP A 33 0.18 -5.30 -2.63
C ASP A 33 -0.56 -5.70 -3.90
N LEU A 34 -0.94 -4.69 -4.70
CA LEU A 34 -1.71 -4.83 -5.94
C LEU A 34 -0.96 -4.21 -7.12
N ALA A 35 -0.66 -5.01 -8.14
CA ALA A 35 -0.23 -4.50 -9.44
C ALA A 35 -1.43 -3.86 -10.16
N ARG A 36 -1.47 -2.55 -10.23
CA ARG A 36 -2.64 -1.78 -10.70
C ARG A 36 -2.97 -1.98 -12.18
N GLU A 37 -1.97 -2.22 -13.05
CA GLU A 37 -2.21 -2.46 -14.49
C GLU A 37 -2.71 -3.89 -14.76
N THR A 38 -2.19 -4.89 -14.06
CA THR A 38 -2.54 -6.30 -14.30
C THR A 38 -3.66 -6.79 -13.41
N GLY A 39 -3.83 -6.18 -12.24
CA GLY A 39 -4.74 -6.61 -11.19
C GLY A 39 -4.24 -7.84 -10.42
N GLU A 40 -2.97 -8.20 -10.56
CA GLU A 40 -2.34 -9.28 -9.79
C GLU A 40 -2.11 -8.85 -8.35
N ILE A 41 -2.32 -9.76 -7.42
CA ILE A 41 -2.17 -9.50 -5.99
C ILE A 41 -0.99 -10.32 -5.46
N LEU A 42 -0.08 -9.63 -4.79
CA LEU A 42 1.02 -10.21 -4.06
C LEU A 42 0.70 -10.21 -2.58
N ALA A 43 0.69 -11.37 -1.93
CA ALA A 43 0.42 -11.51 -0.51
C ALA A 43 1.54 -12.28 0.17
N ALA A 44 1.89 -11.91 1.40
CA ALA A 44 2.86 -12.64 2.22
C ALA A 44 2.26 -12.99 3.57
N ASP A 45 2.66 -14.15 4.13
CA ASP A 45 2.27 -14.59 5.45
C ASP A 45 3.46 -14.77 6.41
N VAL A 46 3.18 -14.79 7.70
CA VAL A 46 4.21 -14.92 8.75
C VAL A 46 4.94 -16.28 8.74
N SER A 47 4.43 -17.29 8.03
CA SER A 47 5.13 -18.58 7.89
C SER A 47 6.19 -18.58 6.78
N GLY A 48 6.25 -17.48 6.01
CA GLY A 48 7.17 -17.29 4.88
C GLY A 48 6.58 -17.71 3.53
N GLY A 49 5.25 -17.82 3.44
CA GLY A 49 4.55 -17.96 2.16
C GLY A 49 4.48 -16.60 1.45
N LEU A 50 4.94 -16.55 0.20
CA LEU A 50 4.76 -15.43 -0.71
C LEU A 50 3.89 -15.93 -1.87
N TYR A 51 2.69 -15.40 -1.99
CA TYR A 51 1.63 -15.84 -2.89
C TYR A 51 1.39 -14.81 -3.99
N LEU A 52 1.33 -15.25 -5.24
CA LEU A 52 0.85 -14.44 -6.35
C LEU A 52 -0.52 -14.95 -6.80
N LEU A 53 -1.49 -14.05 -6.86
CA LEU A 53 -2.85 -14.31 -7.33
C LEU A 53 -3.10 -13.49 -8.60
N ASP A 54 -3.97 -13.98 -9.47
CA ASP A 54 -4.48 -13.19 -10.57
C ASP A 54 -5.62 -12.24 -10.13
N ARG A 55 -6.11 -11.41 -11.06
CA ARG A 55 -7.22 -10.47 -10.83
C ARG A 55 -8.53 -11.16 -10.36
N GLN A 56 -8.70 -12.44 -10.63
CA GLN A 56 -9.83 -13.24 -10.22
C GLN A 56 -9.61 -13.96 -8.89
N GLY A 57 -8.48 -13.68 -8.20
CA GLY A 57 -8.10 -14.32 -6.95
C GLY A 57 -7.64 -15.78 -7.13
N GLN A 58 -7.33 -16.19 -8.38
CA GLN A 58 -6.82 -17.53 -8.63
C GLN A 58 -5.33 -17.57 -8.31
N PHE A 59 -4.93 -18.63 -7.63
CA PHE A 59 -3.55 -18.87 -7.27
C PHE A 59 -2.68 -19.08 -8.52
N LEU A 60 -1.59 -18.32 -8.64
CA LEU A 60 -0.60 -18.44 -9.71
C LEU A 60 0.70 -19.07 -9.23
N HIS A 61 1.35 -18.47 -8.24
CA HIS A 61 2.67 -18.86 -7.77
C HIS A 61 2.78 -18.81 -6.25
N LEU A 62 3.66 -19.65 -5.68
CA LEU A 62 4.05 -19.64 -4.27
C LEU A 62 5.56 -19.79 -4.14
N ASN A 63 6.18 -18.90 -3.37
CA ASN A 63 7.56 -19.05 -2.92
C ASN A 63 7.59 -19.17 -1.39
N ARG A 64 8.38 -20.10 -0.86
CA ARG A 64 8.61 -20.30 0.59
C ARG A 64 10.08 -20.12 0.99
N GLY A 65 10.87 -19.59 0.07
CA GLY A 65 12.31 -19.36 0.28
C GLY A 65 12.65 -18.07 1.00
N ILE A 66 11.72 -17.10 1.02
CA ILE A 66 11.88 -15.80 1.67
C ILE A 66 11.13 -15.84 3.00
N LYS A 67 11.87 -15.90 4.12
CA LYS A 67 11.27 -15.99 5.45
C LYS A 67 11.13 -14.63 6.10
N ASP A 68 10.16 -14.51 7.01
CA ASP A 68 9.88 -13.29 7.77
C ASP A 68 9.69 -12.06 6.88
N VAL A 69 8.86 -12.21 5.83
CA VAL A 69 8.47 -11.09 4.96
C VAL A 69 7.61 -10.12 5.74
N GLN A 70 7.98 -8.84 5.73
CA GLN A 70 7.33 -7.78 6.48
C GLN A 70 6.58 -6.81 5.60
N LEU A 71 7.17 -6.46 4.46
CA LEU A 71 6.58 -5.60 3.45
C LEU A 71 6.85 -6.18 2.07
N VAL A 72 5.92 -6.01 1.17
CA VAL A 72 6.06 -6.34 -0.25
C VAL A 72 5.66 -5.15 -1.09
N HIS A 73 6.23 -5.06 -2.27
CA HIS A 73 5.77 -4.17 -3.32
C HIS A 73 5.83 -4.88 -4.68
N TRP A 74 4.78 -4.77 -5.47
CA TRP A 74 4.64 -5.39 -6.78
C TRP A 74 4.51 -4.31 -7.84
N SER A 75 5.36 -4.32 -8.88
CA SER A 75 5.26 -3.32 -9.94
C SER A 75 3.89 -3.38 -10.62
N ASP A 76 3.31 -2.23 -10.99
CA ASP A 76 1.96 -2.16 -11.59
C ASP A 76 1.83 -3.04 -12.85
N ARG A 77 2.93 -3.24 -13.58
CA ARG A 77 3.00 -4.14 -14.75
C ARG A 77 3.14 -5.61 -14.42
N GLY A 78 3.20 -5.99 -13.15
CA GLY A 78 3.31 -7.38 -12.74
C GLY A 78 4.58 -8.10 -13.20
N LYS A 79 5.71 -7.39 -13.31
CA LYS A 79 6.97 -7.96 -13.81
C LYS A 79 7.96 -8.30 -12.72
N LEU A 80 8.13 -7.39 -11.79
CA LEU A 80 9.08 -7.47 -10.69
C LEU A 80 8.41 -7.13 -9.38
N GLY A 81 8.88 -7.75 -8.32
CA GLY A 81 8.49 -7.41 -6.96
C GLY A 81 9.70 -7.20 -6.07
N ALA A 82 9.47 -6.54 -4.97
CA ALA A 82 10.45 -6.34 -3.92
C ALA A 82 9.84 -6.65 -2.56
N ALA A 83 10.67 -7.12 -1.63
CA ALA A 83 10.26 -7.39 -0.27
C ALA A 83 11.32 -6.95 0.75
N ILE A 84 10.83 -6.49 1.92
CA ILE A 84 11.63 -6.44 3.15
C ILE A 84 11.40 -7.75 3.89
N TYR A 85 12.48 -8.38 4.33
CA TYR A 85 12.42 -9.61 5.10
C TYR A 85 13.49 -9.63 6.19
N SER A 86 13.19 -10.31 7.30
CA SER A 86 14.08 -10.40 8.47
C SER A 86 14.63 -9.03 8.92
N ASN A 87 13.80 -7.98 8.88
CA ASN A 87 13.99 -6.58 9.32
C ASN A 87 15.01 -5.75 8.53
N ASN A 88 16.09 -6.33 8.08
CA ASN A 88 17.20 -5.57 7.50
C ASN A 88 17.65 -6.06 6.12
N ASN A 89 16.87 -6.92 5.49
CA ASN A 89 17.16 -7.42 4.16
C ASN A 89 16.08 -7.00 3.18
N ILE A 90 16.50 -6.72 1.94
CA ILE A 90 15.60 -6.59 0.81
C ILE A 90 15.95 -7.59 -0.27
N CYS A 91 14.95 -8.02 -1.03
CA CYS A 91 15.16 -8.77 -2.26
C CYS A 91 14.28 -8.23 -3.38
N CYS A 92 14.73 -8.44 -4.61
CA CYS A 92 13.95 -8.28 -5.82
C CYS A 92 13.72 -9.67 -6.42
N PHE A 93 12.53 -9.92 -6.92
CA PHE A 93 12.13 -11.19 -7.51
C PHE A 93 11.32 -10.98 -8.79
N ASP A 94 11.32 -11.99 -9.66
CA ASP A 94 10.56 -11.99 -10.90
C ASP A 94 9.09 -12.40 -10.69
N ARG A 95 8.33 -12.48 -11.78
CA ARG A 95 6.91 -12.87 -11.76
C ARG A 95 6.67 -14.31 -11.29
N ASP A 96 7.65 -15.19 -11.46
CA ASP A 96 7.58 -16.57 -10.95
C ASP A 96 8.00 -16.66 -9.48
N LEU A 97 8.20 -15.49 -8.83
CA LEU A 97 8.68 -15.30 -7.46
C LEU A 97 10.10 -15.84 -7.20
N ASN A 98 10.94 -15.97 -8.26
CA ASN A 98 12.33 -16.32 -8.10
C ASN A 98 13.13 -15.09 -7.69
N VAL A 99 13.93 -15.21 -6.62
CA VAL A 99 14.80 -14.12 -6.17
C VAL A 99 15.91 -13.86 -7.19
N LEU A 100 15.94 -12.65 -7.74
CA LEU A 100 16.96 -12.20 -8.68
C LEU A 100 18.20 -11.72 -7.95
N TRP A 101 18.02 -10.98 -6.87
CA TRP A 101 19.09 -10.48 -6.00
C TRP A 101 18.55 -10.09 -4.62
N ALA A 102 19.46 -9.98 -3.66
CA ALA A 102 19.18 -9.51 -2.31
C ALA A 102 20.30 -8.58 -1.80
N ILE A 103 19.94 -7.69 -0.87
CA ILE A 103 20.84 -6.77 -0.16
C ILE A 103 20.55 -6.87 1.34
N SER A 104 21.62 -6.91 2.16
CA SER A 104 21.51 -6.80 3.61
C SER A 104 22.04 -5.44 4.06
N PHE A 105 21.31 -4.80 4.96
CA PHE A 105 21.70 -3.54 5.60
C PHE A 105 22.14 -3.79 7.04
N SER A 106 22.93 -2.86 7.60
CA SER A 106 23.37 -2.92 9.00
C SER A 106 22.32 -2.39 9.98
N VAL A 107 21.23 -1.82 9.47
CA VAL A 107 20.14 -1.24 10.23
C VAL A 107 18.80 -1.70 9.63
N GLU A 108 17.72 -1.59 10.40
CA GLU A 108 16.37 -1.97 10.01
C GLU A 108 15.89 -1.20 8.78
N CYS A 109 15.20 -1.91 7.89
CA CYS A 109 14.44 -1.34 6.77
C CYS A 109 13.03 -1.02 7.25
N LEU A 110 12.54 0.20 6.99
CA LEU A 110 11.23 0.66 7.48
C LEU A 110 10.17 0.67 6.39
N ALA A 111 10.54 0.99 5.16
CA ALA A 111 9.62 1.03 4.03
C ALA A 111 10.33 0.63 2.74
N ILE A 112 9.57 0.09 1.82
CA ILE A 112 9.99 -0.24 0.46
C ILE A 112 8.92 0.22 -0.51
N SER A 113 9.33 0.73 -1.66
CA SER A 113 8.44 1.04 -2.78
C SER A 113 9.15 0.68 -4.09
N MET A 114 8.37 0.29 -5.09
CA MET A 114 8.84 0.04 -6.45
C MET A 114 8.05 0.92 -7.41
N ASP A 115 8.67 1.44 -8.44
CA ASP A 115 7.96 2.20 -9.46
C ASP A 115 7.07 1.27 -10.32
N SER A 116 6.11 1.85 -11.03
CA SER A 116 5.11 1.12 -11.82
C SER A 116 5.71 0.18 -12.87
N TYR A 117 6.92 0.48 -13.36
CA TYR A 117 7.60 -0.32 -14.39
C TYR A 117 8.50 -1.41 -13.83
N GLY A 118 8.85 -1.33 -12.54
CA GLY A 118 9.83 -2.21 -11.89
C GLY A 118 11.29 -1.80 -12.17
N ASP A 119 11.51 -0.57 -12.62
CA ASP A 119 12.85 -0.07 -12.94
C ASP A 119 13.61 0.42 -11.71
N TYR A 120 12.89 0.96 -10.71
CA TYR A 120 13.46 1.54 -9.49
C TYR A 120 12.80 0.98 -8.23
N ILE A 121 13.62 0.81 -7.20
CA ILE A 121 13.22 0.40 -5.85
C ILE A 121 13.76 1.44 -4.88
N ALA A 122 12.91 1.99 -4.03
CA ALA A 122 13.30 2.81 -2.91
C ALA A 122 13.17 2.04 -1.60
N VAL A 123 14.17 2.12 -0.74
CA VAL A 123 14.14 1.54 0.62
C VAL A 123 14.56 2.58 1.63
N SER A 124 13.77 2.78 2.66
CA SER A 124 14.13 3.63 3.79
C SER A 124 14.65 2.80 4.97
N LEU A 125 15.57 3.38 5.71
CA LEU A 125 16.28 2.76 6.81
C LEU A 125 16.01 3.53 8.12
N ALA A 126 16.02 2.82 9.24
CA ALA A 126 15.85 3.40 10.58
C ALA A 126 16.92 4.49 10.92
N SER A 127 18.02 4.55 10.17
CA SER A 127 19.01 5.61 10.28
C SER A 127 18.57 6.98 9.72
N GLY A 128 17.41 7.07 9.06
CA GLY A 128 16.95 8.25 8.32
C GLY A 128 17.48 8.32 6.88
N LYS A 129 18.12 7.25 6.42
CA LYS A 129 18.63 7.15 5.06
C LYS A 129 17.64 6.43 4.16
N THR A 130 17.32 6.99 3.00
CA THR A 130 16.56 6.34 1.93
C THR A 130 17.47 6.13 0.73
N ILE A 131 17.44 4.95 0.14
CA ILE A 131 18.30 4.56 -0.98
C ILE A 131 17.39 4.23 -2.16
N ILE A 132 17.67 4.81 -3.33
CA ILE A 132 17.05 4.43 -4.60
C ILE A 132 18.02 3.53 -5.36
N ILE A 133 17.53 2.39 -5.82
CA ILE A 133 18.27 1.32 -6.48
C ILE A 133 17.55 0.98 -7.77
N ASP A 134 18.25 0.69 -8.86
CA ASP A 134 17.61 0.17 -10.06
C ASP A 134 17.38 -1.35 -9.99
N SER A 135 16.63 -1.87 -10.95
CA SER A 135 16.31 -3.31 -11.06
C SER A 135 17.56 -4.19 -11.21
N GLN A 136 18.70 -3.61 -11.59
CA GLN A 136 20.00 -4.30 -11.71
C GLN A 136 20.86 -4.18 -10.44
N LYS A 137 20.28 -3.74 -9.32
CA LYS A 137 20.95 -3.57 -8.03
C LYS A 137 21.98 -2.42 -8.01
N ARG A 138 21.93 -1.47 -8.95
CA ARG A 138 22.82 -0.30 -8.94
C ARG A 138 22.16 0.81 -8.11
N LYS A 139 22.95 1.35 -7.18
CA LYS A 139 22.51 2.52 -6.39
C LYS A 139 22.44 3.75 -7.31
N ILE A 140 21.26 4.37 -7.36
CA ILE A 140 20.98 5.60 -8.11
C ILE A 140 21.16 6.82 -7.22
N ALA A 141 20.48 6.85 -6.06
CA ALA A 141 20.50 7.96 -5.13
C ALA A 141 20.57 7.52 -3.67
N SER A 142 20.90 8.47 -2.81
CA SER A 142 20.85 8.33 -1.37
C SER A 142 20.39 9.63 -0.75
N ILE A 143 19.26 9.59 -0.08
CA ILE A 143 18.58 10.69 0.56
C ILE A 143 18.80 10.55 2.07
N GLU A 144 19.02 11.66 2.76
CA GLU A 144 19.07 11.69 4.23
C GLU A 144 17.96 12.63 4.73
N THR A 145 17.14 12.13 5.65
CA THR A 145 16.04 12.85 6.26
C THR A 145 16.24 12.97 7.77
N ILE A 146 15.73 14.05 8.35
CA ILE A 146 15.81 14.30 9.80
C ILE A 146 15.08 13.21 10.59
N ARG A 147 14.01 12.64 9.99
CA ARG A 147 13.23 11.55 10.56
C ARG A 147 13.24 10.39 9.57
N PRO A 148 13.38 9.15 10.03
CA PRO A 148 13.23 7.99 9.18
C PRO A 148 11.86 8.00 8.48
N LEU A 149 11.81 7.65 7.21
CA LEU A 149 10.58 7.53 6.46
C LEU A 149 9.99 6.14 6.69
N SER A 150 8.77 6.09 7.21
CA SER A 150 8.04 4.84 7.47
C SER A 150 7.17 4.42 6.29
N TYR A 151 6.93 5.34 5.36
CA TYR A 151 6.11 5.12 4.17
C TYR A 151 6.81 5.73 2.96
N LEU A 152 6.81 4.99 1.86
CA LEU A 152 7.37 5.40 0.58
C LEU A 152 6.39 5.05 -0.53
N GLN A 153 6.24 5.94 -1.52
CA GLN A 153 5.47 5.64 -2.72
C GLN A 153 6.04 6.40 -3.93
N PHE A 154 6.34 5.69 -5.01
CA PHE A 154 6.62 6.33 -6.29
C PHE A 154 5.34 6.86 -6.91
N GLN A 155 5.41 8.03 -7.54
CA GLN A 155 4.33 8.51 -8.39
C GLN A 155 4.32 7.79 -9.73
N VAL A 156 3.13 7.55 -10.28
CA VAL A 156 2.97 6.77 -11.53
C VAL A 156 3.36 7.58 -12.77
N THR A 157 2.95 8.86 -12.82
CA THR A 157 3.10 9.72 -14.01
C THR A 157 4.38 10.53 -14.02
N GLU A 158 5.03 10.71 -12.88
CA GLU A 158 6.24 11.51 -12.75
C GLU A 158 7.34 10.74 -12.01
N PRO A 159 8.62 10.97 -12.34
CA PRO A 159 9.74 10.28 -11.70
C PRO A 159 10.02 10.89 -10.30
N ARG A 160 9.06 10.77 -9.40
CA ARG A 160 9.11 11.31 -8.03
C ARG A 160 8.88 10.22 -7.00
N LEU A 161 9.55 10.37 -5.86
CA LEU A 161 9.36 9.54 -4.68
C LEU A 161 8.76 10.39 -3.56
N ILE A 162 7.56 10.01 -3.10
CA ILE A 162 6.93 10.58 -1.92
C ILE A 162 7.35 9.75 -0.71
N GLY A 163 7.71 10.42 0.37
CA GLY A 163 8.06 9.78 1.63
C GLY A 163 7.39 10.44 2.81
N ALA A 164 6.87 9.64 3.73
CA ALA A 164 6.32 10.13 4.99
C ALA A 164 6.98 9.42 6.18
N ALA A 165 7.34 10.20 7.20
CA ALA A 165 7.69 9.63 8.50
C ALA A 165 6.41 9.32 9.29
N GLU A 166 6.48 8.37 10.20
CA GLU A 166 5.38 8.07 11.12
C GLU A 166 4.86 9.34 11.84
N ASN A 167 5.72 10.33 12.02
CA ASN A 167 5.39 11.57 12.69
C ASN A 167 6.04 12.78 12.00
N GLY A 168 5.23 13.71 11.55
CA GLY A 168 5.59 15.11 11.34
C GLY A 168 6.39 15.45 10.09
N LEU A 169 6.65 14.52 9.17
CA LEU A 169 7.38 14.78 7.95
C LEU A 169 6.68 14.14 6.75
N LEU A 170 6.40 14.95 5.74
CA LEU A 170 6.05 14.53 4.38
C LEU A 170 7.05 15.20 3.41
N CYS A 171 7.56 14.48 2.44
CA CYS A 171 8.56 15.00 1.52
C CYS A 171 8.47 14.36 0.14
N CYS A 172 8.99 15.06 -0.85
CA CYS A 172 9.07 14.61 -2.23
C CYS A 172 10.49 14.78 -2.76
N TYR A 173 10.97 13.80 -3.48
CA TYR A 173 12.29 13.77 -4.10
C TYR A 173 12.18 13.35 -5.56
N ASP A 174 13.10 13.85 -6.39
CA ASP A 174 13.35 13.26 -7.71
C ASP A 174 14.16 11.95 -7.60
N LEU A 175 14.38 11.27 -8.72
CA LEU A 175 15.14 10.01 -8.74
C LEU A 175 16.63 10.21 -8.46
N GLU A 176 17.17 11.41 -8.67
CA GLU A 176 18.56 11.78 -8.33
C GLU A 176 18.73 12.04 -6.83
N GLY A 177 17.62 12.10 -6.07
CA GLY A 177 17.61 12.35 -4.63
C GLY A 177 17.59 13.82 -4.24
N ASN A 178 17.30 14.72 -5.18
CA ASN A 178 17.10 16.14 -4.87
C ASN A 178 15.73 16.34 -4.23
N CYS A 179 15.68 17.09 -3.12
CA CYS A 179 14.44 17.44 -2.46
C CYS A 179 13.66 18.45 -3.31
N LEU A 180 12.45 18.10 -3.72
CA LEU A 180 11.54 18.99 -4.43
C LEU A 180 10.75 19.85 -3.47
N TRP A 181 10.22 19.24 -2.41
CA TRP A 181 9.55 19.95 -1.32
C TRP A 181 9.53 19.11 -0.03
N THR A 182 9.27 19.77 1.09
CA THR A 182 9.16 19.16 2.42
C THR A 182 8.10 19.89 3.22
N GLU A 183 7.14 19.14 3.75
CA GLU A 183 6.06 19.64 4.59
C GLU A 183 6.08 19.02 5.97
N LYS A 184 5.54 19.77 6.94
CA LYS A 184 5.37 19.32 8.34
C LYS A 184 3.90 19.17 8.65
N HIS A 185 3.57 18.07 9.29
CA HIS A 185 2.22 17.83 9.81
C HIS A 185 2.29 17.44 11.31
N TRP A 186 1.17 17.61 12.01
CA TRP A 186 1.13 17.40 13.47
C TRP A 186 0.45 16.07 13.86
N SER A 187 0.22 15.18 12.92
CA SER A 187 -0.37 13.86 13.18
C SER A 187 0.68 12.77 13.14
N ASN A 188 0.50 11.74 13.95
CA ASN A 188 1.05 10.44 13.63
C ASN A 188 0.23 9.87 12.47
N CYS A 189 0.88 9.17 11.55
CA CYS A 189 0.22 8.55 10.41
C CYS A 189 0.48 7.05 10.35
N GLY A 190 -0.52 6.32 9.83
CA GLY A 190 -0.49 4.87 9.66
C GLY A 190 -0.24 4.44 8.21
N GLY A 191 -0.36 5.36 7.25
CA GLY A 191 -0.19 5.03 5.83
C GLY A 191 -0.20 6.25 4.94
N ILE A 192 0.22 6.06 3.69
CA ILE A 192 0.22 7.06 2.62
C ILE A 192 -0.45 6.48 1.38
N ALA A 193 -1.16 7.31 0.63
CA ALA A 193 -1.63 6.98 -0.71
C ALA A 193 -1.41 8.18 -1.65
N THR A 194 -1.04 7.91 -2.89
CA THR A 194 -0.91 8.95 -3.92
C THR A 194 -1.81 8.62 -5.11
N ALA A 195 -2.53 9.62 -5.60
CA ALA A 195 -3.24 9.50 -6.87
C ALA A 195 -2.23 9.20 -7.99
N GLY A 196 -2.61 8.34 -8.92
CA GLY A 196 -1.71 7.92 -10.01
C GLY A 196 -1.29 9.09 -10.91
N ASP A 197 -2.13 10.11 -11.07
CA ASP A 197 -1.82 11.35 -11.79
C ASP A 197 -1.02 12.37 -10.96
N GLY A 198 -0.72 12.05 -9.69
CA GLY A 198 0.11 12.84 -8.80
C GLY A 198 -0.55 14.07 -8.18
N HIS A 199 -1.81 14.39 -8.51
CA HIS A 199 -2.44 15.64 -8.05
C HIS A 199 -2.88 15.62 -6.58
N ARG A 200 -2.94 14.46 -5.94
CA ARG A 200 -3.33 14.27 -4.54
C ARG A 200 -2.43 13.29 -3.82
N ILE A 201 -2.12 13.63 -2.58
CA ILE A 201 -1.43 12.79 -1.61
C ILE A 201 -2.30 12.73 -0.36
N TYR A 202 -2.51 11.53 0.17
CA TYR A 202 -3.30 11.27 1.36
C TYR A 202 -2.42 10.67 2.46
N LEU A 203 -2.58 11.15 3.69
CA LEU A 203 -2.00 10.52 4.88
C LEU A 203 -3.12 10.06 5.81
N ALA A 204 -3.06 8.79 6.22
CA ALA A 204 -3.92 8.26 7.26
C ALA A 204 -3.49 8.81 8.64
N GLY A 205 -4.05 9.95 9.05
CA GLY A 205 -3.66 10.67 10.26
C GLY A 205 -4.45 10.21 11.48
N PHE A 206 -3.79 9.74 12.54
CA PHE A 206 -4.45 9.15 13.72
C PHE A 206 -5.36 10.13 14.47
N ASN A 207 -5.04 11.42 14.48
CA ASN A 207 -5.78 12.40 15.27
C ASN A 207 -6.78 13.24 14.48
N TYR A 208 -6.66 13.26 13.14
CA TYR A 208 -7.36 14.23 12.31
C TYR A 208 -8.13 13.60 11.15
N GLY A 209 -8.12 12.28 11.00
CA GLY A 209 -8.66 11.60 9.83
C GLY A 209 -7.65 11.56 8.68
N ILE A 210 -8.10 11.67 7.43
CA ILE A 210 -7.21 11.63 6.27
C ILE A 210 -6.79 13.07 5.92
N LEU A 211 -5.50 13.36 6.06
CA LEU A 211 -4.91 14.64 5.64
C LEU A 211 -4.67 14.59 4.13
N MET A 212 -5.01 15.67 3.44
CA MET A 212 -4.84 15.82 1.99
C MET A 212 -3.79 16.87 1.66
N PHE A 213 -2.93 16.54 0.70
CA PHE A 213 -1.93 17.45 0.14
C PHE A 213 -2.04 17.43 -1.38
N ASP A 214 -1.61 18.50 -2.02
CA ASP A 214 -1.47 18.56 -3.47
C ASP A 214 -0.07 18.08 -3.93
N HIS A 215 0.21 18.16 -5.23
CA HIS A 215 1.47 17.71 -5.83
C HIS A 215 2.69 18.52 -5.40
N ASP A 216 2.50 19.74 -4.89
CA ASP A 216 3.55 20.61 -4.36
C ASP A 216 3.72 20.44 -2.83
N GLY A 217 2.94 19.55 -2.22
CA GLY A 217 2.96 19.27 -0.78
C GLY A 217 2.13 20.26 0.04
N GLU A 218 1.41 21.18 -0.58
CA GLU A 218 0.56 22.12 0.15
C GLU A 218 -0.71 21.43 0.67
N THR A 219 -1.13 21.83 1.89
CA THR A 219 -2.32 21.26 2.51
C THR A 219 -3.58 21.55 1.68
N ALA A 220 -4.26 20.52 1.22
CA ALA A 220 -5.49 20.59 0.45
C ALA A 220 -6.77 20.36 1.29
N GLY A 221 -6.62 20.05 2.57
CA GLY A 221 -7.73 19.83 3.50
C GLY A 221 -7.60 18.55 4.32
N THR A 222 -8.73 18.16 4.93
CA THR A 222 -8.80 16.94 5.76
C THR A 222 -10.16 16.29 5.56
N LEU A 223 -10.18 14.97 5.35
CA LEU A 223 -11.40 14.17 5.35
C LEU A 223 -11.59 13.62 6.76
N VAL A 224 -12.67 14.05 7.40
CA VAL A 224 -13.03 13.60 8.76
C VAL A 224 -14.08 12.50 8.66
N PHE A 225 -13.84 11.37 9.31
CA PHE A 225 -14.80 10.28 9.46
C PHE A 225 -14.63 9.61 10.84
N GLU A 226 -15.51 8.69 11.18
CA GLU A 226 -15.41 7.96 12.44
C GLU A 226 -14.23 6.98 12.42
N GLY A 227 -13.54 6.83 13.55
CA GLY A 227 -12.40 5.92 13.71
C GLY A 227 -11.03 6.52 13.36
N THR A 228 -10.01 5.73 13.58
CA THR A 228 -8.60 6.11 13.42
C THR A 228 -8.03 5.41 12.18
N PRO A 229 -7.81 6.12 11.06
CA PRO A 229 -7.30 5.50 9.85
C PRO A 229 -5.89 4.95 10.05
N LYS A 230 -5.70 3.69 9.64
CA LYS A 230 -4.43 2.97 9.75
C LYS A 230 -3.79 2.73 8.39
N VAL A 231 -4.56 2.21 7.44
CA VAL A 231 -4.13 1.96 6.06
C VAL A 231 -5.08 2.65 5.10
N ILE A 232 -4.54 3.09 3.97
CA ILE A 232 -5.27 3.89 2.98
C ILE A 232 -4.73 3.64 1.59
N ASP A 233 -5.62 3.61 0.61
CA ASP A 233 -5.26 3.70 -0.81
C ASP A 233 -6.34 4.46 -1.59
N CYS A 234 -6.02 4.85 -2.84
CA CYS A 234 -6.94 5.56 -3.72
C CYS A 234 -6.81 5.10 -5.17
N ASP A 235 -7.82 5.37 -5.97
CA ASP A 235 -7.78 5.15 -7.42
C ASP A 235 -6.84 6.14 -8.12
N PHE A 236 -6.61 5.91 -9.42
CA PHE A 236 -5.68 6.72 -10.23
C PHE A 236 -6.00 8.21 -10.21
N SER A 237 -7.27 8.59 -10.21
CA SER A 237 -7.74 9.98 -10.26
C SER A 237 -8.24 10.50 -8.91
N ALA A 238 -7.99 9.79 -7.82
CA ALA A 238 -8.43 10.13 -6.46
C ALA A 238 -9.96 10.36 -6.32
N ASN A 239 -10.78 9.76 -7.21
CA ASN A 239 -12.24 9.82 -7.11
C ASN A 239 -12.79 8.90 -6.03
N ARG A 240 -12.02 7.86 -5.68
CA ARG A 240 -12.34 6.86 -4.66
C ARG A 240 -11.17 6.68 -3.71
N ILE A 241 -11.49 6.56 -2.46
CA ILE A 241 -10.53 6.33 -1.38
C ILE A 241 -11.03 5.12 -0.59
N VAL A 242 -10.15 4.17 -0.35
CA VAL A 242 -10.36 3.08 0.60
C VAL A 242 -9.51 3.33 1.83
N ALA A 243 -10.08 3.20 3.02
CA ALA A 243 -9.35 3.33 4.27
C ALA A 243 -9.84 2.30 5.28
N ALA A 244 -8.91 1.68 6.01
CA ALA A 244 -9.27 0.84 7.15
C ALA A 244 -8.71 1.44 8.44
N THR A 245 -9.46 1.24 9.54
CA THR A 245 -9.18 1.84 10.84
C THR A 245 -8.64 0.82 11.84
N ILE A 246 -8.05 1.31 12.94
CA ILE A 246 -7.62 0.47 14.08
C ILE A 246 -8.84 -0.20 14.75
N GLU A 247 -10.01 0.43 14.65
CA GLU A 247 -11.28 -0.08 15.18
C GLU A 247 -11.90 -1.19 14.33
N GLN A 248 -11.17 -1.68 13.32
CA GLN A 248 -11.61 -2.73 12.40
C GLN A 248 -12.82 -2.30 11.55
N GLU A 249 -12.82 -1.09 11.06
CA GLU A 249 -13.80 -0.60 10.09
C GLU A 249 -13.14 -0.35 8.75
N LEU A 250 -13.85 -0.66 7.67
CA LEU A 250 -13.45 -0.39 6.29
C LEU A 250 -14.40 0.64 5.69
N TYR A 251 -13.81 1.67 5.08
CA TYR A 251 -14.53 2.78 4.46
C TYR A 251 -14.21 2.88 2.97
N TRP A 252 -15.24 3.03 2.16
CA TRP A 252 -15.19 3.38 0.76
C TRP A 252 -15.76 4.78 0.61
N LEU A 253 -14.93 5.75 0.21
CA LEU A 253 -15.25 7.17 0.22
C LEU A 253 -15.11 7.74 -1.20
N ASN A 254 -15.83 8.85 -1.48
CA ASN A 254 -15.54 9.68 -2.63
C ASN A 254 -14.42 10.71 -2.31
N GLN A 255 -14.01 11.48 -3.32
CA GLN A 255 -12.97 12.50 -3.22
C GLN A 255 -13.23 13.61 -2.19
N GLU A 256 -14.50 13.86 -1.83
CA GLU A 256 -14.89 14.81 -0.79
C GLU A 256 -14.98 14.16 0.60
N GLY A 257 -14.64 12.88 0.74
CA GLY A 257 -14.73 12.13 1.99
C GLY A 257 -16.16 11.69 2.35
N LYS A 258 -17.11 11.80 1.41
CA LYS A 258 -18.46 11.29 1.63
C LYS A 258 -18.43 9.77 1.64
N LEU A 259 -19.06 9.19 2.66
CA LEU A 259 -19.24 7.76 2.78
C LEU A 259 -20.10 7.22 1.63
N LEU A 260 -19.52 6.31 0.84
CA LEU A 260 -20.22 5.52 -0.16
C LEU A 260 -20.62 4.16 0.40
N TRP A 261 -19.72 3.56 1.18
CA TRP A 261 -19.96 2.37 1.99
C TRP A 261 -18.99 2.31 3.16
N GLY A 262 -19.44 1.75 4.29
CA GLY A 262 -18.59 1.47 5.45
C GLY A 262 -19.16 0.36 6.31
N GLY A 263 -18.28 -0.47 6.85
CA GLY A 263 -18.69 -1.60 7.69
C GLY A 263 -17.54 -2.15 8.52
N VAL A 264 -17.91 -2.91 9.56
CA VAL A 264 -16.95 -3.60 10.43
C VAL A 264 -16.42 -4.83 9.71
N ILE A 265 -15.11 -4.91 9.54
CA ILE A 265 -14.43 -6.07 8.93
C ILE A 265 -14.22 -7.19 9.97
N PRO A 266 -14.14 -8.45 9.51
CA PRO A 266 -14.04 -9.61 10.41
C PRO A 266 -12.78 -9.63 11.27
N ASP A 267 -11.69 -8.97 10.83
CA ASP A 267 -10.42 -8.91 11.52
C ASP A 267 -9.64 -7.64 11.14
N GLU A 268 -8.55 -7.35 11.83
CA GLU A 268 -7.68 -6.20 11.59
C GLU A 268 -7.17 -6.18 10.14
N ALA A 269 -7.37 -5.06 9.42
CA ALA A 269 -6.76 -4.87 8.11
C ALA A 269 -5.23 -4.67 8.25
N ILE A 270 -4.49 -5.44 7.47
CA ILE A 270 -3.04 -5.28 7.30
C ILE A 270 -2.76 -4.30 6.18
N GLU A 271 -3.50 -4.43 5.07
CA GLU A 271 -3.36 -3.55 3.91
C GLU A 271 -4.68 -3.49 3.13
N VAL A 272 -4.86 -2.38 2.44
CA VAL A 272 -5.93 -2.18 1.47
C VAL A 272 -5.34 -1.67 0.16
N ALA A 273 -5.86 -2.11 -0.97
CA ALA A 273 -5.41 -1.66 -2.28
C ALA A 273 -6.61 -1.39 -3.19
N CYS A 274 -6.62 -0.21 -3.83
CA CYS A 274 -7.69 0.24 -4.72
C CYS A 274 -7.32 -0.01 -6.18
N ASP A 275 -8.27 -0.46 -6.99
CA ASP A 275 -8.05 -0.54 -8.43
C ASP A 275 -7.96 0.86 -9.06
N PRO A 276 -7.26 1.02 -10.20
CA PRO A 276 -7.02 2.34 -10.77
C PRO A 276 -8.28 3.06 -11.27
N PHE A 277 -9.40 2.36 -11.42
CA PHE A 277 -10.67 2.94 -11.86
C PHE A 277 -11.65 3.23 -10.72
N GLY A 278 -11.28 2.92 -9.47
CA GLY A 278 -12.14 3.11 -8.31
C GLY A 278 -13.41 2.28 -8.35
N GLN A 279 -13.33 1.04 -8.87
CA GLN A 279 -14.46 0.12 -8.98
C GLN A 279 -14.44 -0.96 -7.90
N TRP A 280 -13.26 -1.42 -7.51
CA TRP A 280 -13.07 -2.47 -6.52
C TRP A 280 -11.84 -2.21 -5.66
N CYS A 281 -11.77 -2.88 -4.55
CA CYS A 281 -10.58 -2.89 -3.71
C CYS A 281 -10.27 -4.31 -3.22
N VAL A 282 -9.02 -4.51 -2.81
CA VAL A 282 -8.60 -5.70 -2.07
C VAL A 282 -8.34 -5.30 -0.63
N CYS A 283 -8.86 -6.08 0.30
CA CYS A 283 -8.59 -5.93 1.73
C CYS A 283 -7.90 -7.21 2.24
N GLY A 284 -6.69 -7.06 2.72
CA GLY A 284 -5.92 -8.12 3.38
C GLY A 284 -6.03 -8.00 4.90
N MET A 285 -6.50 -9.07 5.55
CA MET A 285 -6.75 -9.13 6.99
C MET A 285 -5.68 -9.95 7.70
N LYS A 286 -5.44 -9.64 8.95
CA LYS A 286 -4.40 -10.27 9.78
C LYS A 286 -4.57 -11.78 9.91
N SER A 287 -5.81 -12.29 9.92
CA SER A 287 -6.10 -13.74 9.90
C SER A 287 -5.56 -14.49 8.69
N GLY A 288 -5.08 -13.80 7.67
CA GLY A 288 -4.68 -14.38 6.38
C GLY A 288 -5.79 -14.30 5.32
N LEU A 289 -6.96 -13.76 5.66
CA LEU A 289 -8.05 -13.59 4.73
C LEU A 289 -7.79 -12.40 3.81
N VAL A 290 -7.86 -12.62 2.49
CA VAL A 290 -7.76 -11.61 1.44
C VAL A 290 -9.07 -11.61 0.66
N GLN A 291 -9.74 -10.47 0.56
CA GLN A 291 -11.03 -10.34 -0.11
C GLN A 291 -11.02 -9.19 -1.12
N CYS A 292 -11.62 -9.44 -2.30
CA CYS A 292 -11.87 -8.41 -3.31
C CYS A 292 -13.33 -7.99 -3.24
N LEU A 293 -13.54 -6.71 -2.99
CA LEU A 293 -14.85 -6.06 -2.84
C LEU A 293 -15.10 -5.18 -4.07
N ASP A 294 -16.25 -5.33 -4.71
CA ASP A 294 -16.58 -4.71 -5.99
C ASP A 294 -17.85 -3.86 -5.92
N TRP A 295 -17.76 -2.61 -6.36
CA TRP A 295 -18.87 -1.66 -6.45
C TRP A 295 -19.24 -1.32 -7.89
N SER A 296 -18.72 -2.03 -8.91
CA SER A 296 -18.97 -1.71 -10.34
C SER A 296 -20.46 -1.65 -10.69
N ASP A 297 -21.28 -2.49 -10.04
CA ASP A 297 -22.73 -2.55 -10.28
C ASP A 297 -23.53 -1.59 -9.37
N ALA A 298 -22.88 -0.89 -8.43
CA ALA A 298 -23.50 -0.01 -7.44
C ALA A 298 -23.29 1.49 -7.74
N ILE A 299 -22.57 1.80 -8.83
CA ILE A 299 -22.20 3.18 -9.23
C ILE A 299 -23.02 3.63 -10.44
#